data_f30275819017bb887d9755479ba407ef
#
_entry.id   f30275819017bb887d9755479ba407ef
#
_cell.length_a   1.000
_cell.length_b   1.000
_cell.length_c   1.000
_cell.angle_alpha   90.00
_cell.angle_beta   90.00
_cell.angle_gamma   90.00
#
_symmetry.space_group_name_H-M   'P 1'
#
loop_
_entity.id
_entity.type
_entity.pdbx_description
1 polymer ?
#
loop_
_entity_poly.entity_id
_entity_poly.type
_entity_poly.pdbx_seq_one_letter_code
_entity_poly.pdbx_strand_id
1 'polypeptide(L)'
;MQRLAFISDDRYISEETRRDVKEAVEENFPDLRLDLLSTTQLSTEMLLDTLHSYKPNTGIIYYSWFESHNENDNNYLFDHIQEIITNFTPSPRFLLSPENLSNNTFAGGYYVSTESFCDSLLEILNRILNGEQARNIPGGVGGEGNSYLCYPVLKSYNIPSSRYPDDAVYIDKPQTFFQQHYVKIIASSVFLLLLIAAIVYYIRILRKAYSRLSEAV
;
A
#
# COMPACT_ATOMS: atom_id res chain seq x y z
N MET A 1 3.92 -4.37 -18.95
CA MET A 1 3.20 -5.59 -18.54
C MET A 1 2.40 -6.06 -19.73
N GLN A 2 2.43 -7.34 -20.09
CA GLN A 2 1.72 -7.88 -21.27
C GLN A 2 0.70 -8.95 -20.89
N ARG A 3 0.77 -9.41 -19.65
CA ARG A 3 -0.10 -10.44 -19.09
C ARG A 3 -0.46 -10.11 -17.66
N LEU A 4 -1.69 -10.38 -17.29
CA LEU A 4 -2.23 -10.32 -15.95
C LEU A 4 -2.80 -11.68 -15.60
N ALA A 5 -2.43 -12.24 -14.45
CA ALA A 5 -3.05 -13.43 -13.90
C ALA A 5 -3.92 -13.03 -12.69
N PHE A 6 -5.15 -13.47 -12.68
CA PHE A 6 -6.06 -13.29 -11.55
C PHE A 6 -6.31 -14.64 -10.90
N ILE A 7 -5.97 -14.74 -9.60
CA ILE A 7 -6.08 -15.97 -8.81
C ILE A 7 -7.28 -15.87 -7.88
N SER A 8 -8.21 -16.83 -8.01
CA SER A 8 -9.40 -16.89 -7.18
C SER A 8 -9.85 -18.35 -6.97
N ASP A 9 -10.65 -18.58 -5.92
CA ASP A 9 -11.29 -19.87 -5.70
C ASP A 9 -12.67 -19.97 -6.41
N ASP A 10 -13.41 -21.04 -6.13
CA ASP A 10 -14.71 -21.37 -6.74
C ASP A 10 -15.92 -20.93 -5.92
N ARG A 11 -15.71 -20.16 -4.82
CA ARG A 11 -16.82 -19.63 -4.03
C ARG A 11 -17.62 -18.60 -4.84
N TYR A 12 -18.92 -18.50 -4.54
CA TYR A 12 -19.84 -17.60 -5.25
C TYR A 12 -19.33 -16.17 -5.33
N ILE A 13 -18.83 -15.62 -4.22
CA ILE A 13 -18.29 -14.25 -4.21
C ILE A 13 -17.04 -14.09 -5.09
N SER A 14 -16.23 -15.14 -5.17
CA SER A 14 -15.04 -15.16 -6.02
C SER A 14 -15.38 -15.21 -7.51
N GLU A 15 -16.50 -15.84 -7.85
CA GLU A 15 -17.01 -15.90 -9.22
C GLU A 15 -17.48 -14.51 -9.69
N GLU A 16 -18.22 -13.77 -8.85
CA GLU A 16 -18.62 -12.39 -9.14
C GLU A 16 -17.39 -11.50 -9.32
N THR A 17 -16.47 -11.52 -8.37
CA THR A 17 -15.23 -10.72 -8.45
C THR A 17 -14.43 -11.04 -9.71
N ARG A 18 -14.36 -12.32 -10.10
CA ARG A 18 -13.69 -12.75 -11.33
C ARG A 18 -14.33 -12.17 -12.60
N ARG A 19 -15.68 -12.12 -12.63
CA ARG A 19 -16.41 -11.50 -13.73
C ARG A 19 -16.11 -10.00 -13.79
N ASP A 20 -16.20 -9.30 -12.66
CA ASP A 20 -15.97 -7.87 -12.60
C ASP A 20 -14.53 -7.49 -13.00
N VAL A 21 -13.54 -8.28 -12.56
CA VAL A 21 -12.14 -8.10 -12.98
C VAL A 21 -11.98 -8.33 -14.48
N LYS A 22 -12.65 -9.35 -15.05
CA LYS A 22 -12.62 -9.61 -16.48
C LYS A 22 -13.18 -8.43 -17.26
N GLU A 23 -14.36 -7.96 -16.90
CA GLU A 23 -15.01 -6.82 -17.57
C GLU A 23 -14.13 -5.56 -17.48
N ALA A 24 -13.60 -5.25 -16.28
CA ALA A 24 -12.74 -4.10 -16.08
C ALA A 24 -11.45 -4.16 -16.92
N VAL A 25 -10.86 -5.34 -17.06
CA VAL A 25 -9.64 -5.53 -17.88
C VAL A 25 -9.97 -5.42 -19.38
N GLU A 26 -11.05 -6.04 -19.85
CA GLU A 26 -11.48 -5.98 -21.23
C GLU A 26 -11.83 -4.55 -21.69
N GLU A 27 -12.47 -3.76 -20.82
CA GLU A 27 -12.85 -2.38 -21.11
C GLU A 27 -11.66 -1.40 -21.07
N ASN A 28 -10.79 -1.52 -20.07
CA ASN A 28 -9.75 -0.52 -19.83
C ASN A 28 -8.37 -0.90 -20.38
N PHE A 29 -8.12 -2.19 -20.62
CA PHE A 29 -6.82 -2.73 -21.03
C PHE A 29 -6.96 -3.81 -22.13
N PRO A 30 -7.54 -3.50 -23.31
CA PRO A 30 -7.87 -4.50 -24.33
C PRO A 30 -6.66 -5.26 -24.89
N ASP A 31 -5.46 -4.67 -24.80
CA ASP A 31 -4.21 -5.30 -25.26
C ASP A 31 -3.56 -6.19 -24.18
N LEU A 32 -4.15 -6.24 -22.97
CA LEU A 32 -3.60 -7.00 -21.86
C LEU A 32 -4.19 -8.42 -21.86
N ARG A 33 -3.34 -9.43 -21.98
CA ARG A 33 -3.79 -10.81 -21.85
C ARG A 33 -4.14 -11.11 -20.39
N LEU A 34 -5.39 -11.49 -20.14
CA LEU A 34 -5.87 -11.91 -18.82
C LEU A 34 -5.94 -13.44 -18.75
N ASP A 35 -5.28 -14.02 -17.74
CA ASP A 35 -5.39 -15.43 -17.38
C ASP A 35 -6.20 -15.53 -16.07
N LEU A 36 -7.37 -16.15 -16.11
CA LEU A 36 -8.21 -16.41 -14.93
C LEU A 36 -7.87 -17.78 -14.37
N LEU A 37 -7.23 -17.81 -13.21
CA LEU A 37 -6.80 -19.03 -12.52
C LEU A 37 -7.76 -19.32 -11.38
N SER A 38 -8.43 -20.48 -11.42
CA SER A 38 -9.48 -20.84 -10.47
C SER A 38 -9.35 -22.28 -10.02
N THR A 39 -9.73 -22.55 -8.77
CA THR A 39 -9.84 -23.91 -8.21
C THR A 39 -10.83 -24.79 -8.93
N THR A 40 -11.74 -24.24 -9.74
CA THR A 40 -12.60 -24.99 -10.66
C THR A 40 -11.82 -25.72 -11.74
N GLN A 41 -10.66 -25.18 -12.14
CA GLN A 41 -9.89 -25.66 -13.28
C GLN A 41 -8.52 -26.22 -12.89
N LEU A 42 -7.97 -25.77 -11.78
CA LEU A 42 -6.60 -26.05 -11.36
C LEU A 42 -6.58 -26.58 -9.93
N SER A 43 -5.78 -27.61 -9.69
CA SER A 43 -5.34 -27.94 -8.32
C SER A 43 -4.26 -26.95 -7.85
N THR A 44 -3.94 -26.97 -6.55
CA THR A 44 -2.88 -26.14 -5.99
C THR A 44 -1.54 -26.41 -6.68
N GLU A 45 -1.18 -27.66 -6.94
CA GLU A 45 0.06 -28.01 -7.64
C GLU A 45 0.08 -27.47 -9.08
N MET A 46 -1.03 -27.58 -9.81
CA MET A 46 -1.15 -27.03 -11.17
C MET A 46 -1.08 -25.49 -11.16
N LEU A 47 -1.64 -24.84 -10.15
CA LEU A 47 -1.47 -23.40 -9.97
C LEU A 47 0.00 -23.03 -9.81
N LEU A 48 0.73 -23.70 -8.92
CA LEU A 48 2.14 -23.42 -8.67
C LEU A 48 3.01 -23.63 -9.94
N ASP A 49 2.78 -24.72 -10.68
CA ASP A 49 3.46 -24.96 -11.94
C ASP A 49 3.16 -23.86 -12.98
N THR A 50 1.90 -23.40 -13.04
CA THR A 50 1.48 -22.30 -13.90
C THR A 50 2.21 -21.01 -13.54
N LEU A 51 2.25 -20.68 -12.26
CA LEU A 51 2.90 -19.46 -11.74
C LEU A 51 4.42 -19.49 -11.97
N HIS A 52 5.05 -20.66 -11.82
CA HIS A 52 6.47 -20.85 -12.09
C HIS A 52 6.80 -20.62 -13.58
N SER A 53 5.88 -20.95 -14.48
CA SER A 53 6.03 -20.74 -15.91
C SER A 53 5.96 -19.27 -16.36
N TYR A 54 5.46 -18.39 -15.50
CA TYR A 54 5.27 -16.99 -15.86
C TYR A 54 6.58 -16.20 -15.90
N LYS A 55 6.65 -15.30 -16.87
CA LYS A 55 7.78 -14.39 -17.04
C LYS A 55 7.66 -13.20 -16.09
N PRO A 56 8.76 -12.52 -15.73
CA PRO A 56 8.73 -11.35 -14.84
C PRO A 56 7.87 -10.15 -15.28
N ASN A 57 7.43 -10.14 -16.57
CA ASN A 57 6.54 -9.12 -17.11
C ASN A 57 5.04 -9.43 -16.91
N THR A 58 4.70 -10.50 -16.22
CA THR A 58 3.34 -10.86 -15.80
C THR A 58 3.04 -10.17 -14.47
N GLY A 59 1.87 -9.52 -14.35
CA GLY A 59 1.35 -9.07 -13.06
C GLY A 59 0.44 -10.15 -12.48
N ILE A 60 0.39 -10.27 -11.16
CA ILE A 60 -0.50 -11.22 -10.48
C ILE A 60 -1.41 -10.43 -9.55
N ILE A 61 -2.71 -10.67 -9.64
CA ILE A 61 -3.70 -10.25 -8.65
C ILE A 61 -4.17 -11.49 -7.92
N TYR A 62 -3.94 -11.51 -6.62
CA TYR A 62 -4.43 -12.56 -5.74
C TYR A 62 -5.68 -12.07 -5.02
N TYR A 63 -6.76 -12.82 -5.12
CA TYR A 63 -7.98 -12.57 -4.37
C TYR A 63 -8.16 -13.59 -3.26
N SER A 64 -8.24 -14.87 -3.62
CA SER A 64 -8.43 -15.97 -2.68
C SER A 64 -8.04 -17.29 -3.34
N TRP A 65 -7.69 -18.29 -2.52
CA TRP A 65 -7.47 -19.66 -3.00
C TRP A 65 -7.90 -20.64 -1.91
N PHE A 66 -8.97 -21.33 -2.17
CA PHE A 66 -9.51 -22.38 -1.30
C PHE A 66 -9.94 -23.55 -2.17
N GLU A 67 -9.35 -24.71 -1.97
CA GLU A 67 -9.62 -25.94 -2.72
C GLU A 67 -10.56 -26.83 -1.87
N SER A 68 -11.84 -26.88 -2.25
CA SER A 68 -12.88 -27.60 -1.50
C SER A 68 -12.92 -29.11 -1.75
N HIS A 69 -12.22 -29.60 -2.79
CA HIS A 69 -12.34 -30.96 -3.29
C HIS A 69 -11.14 -31.87 -2.99
N ASN A 70 -10.28 -31.49 -2.06
CA ASN A 70 -9.12 -32.30 -1.73
C ASN A 70 -9.53 -33.41 -0.73
N GLU A 71 -9.80 -34.60 -1.21
CA GLU A 71 -10.08 -35.82 -0.38
C GLU A 71 -8.87 -36.20 0.51
N ASN A 72 -7.69 -35.62 0.23
CA ASN A 72 -6.48 -35.77 1.01
C ASN A 72 -6.28 -34.51 1.86
N ASP A 73 -6.74 -34.45 3.04
CA ASP A 73 -6.59 -33.54 4.20
C ASP A 73 -5.46 -32.47 4.21
N ASN A 74 -4.88 -32.14 3.07
CA ASN A 74 -3.88 -31.10 2.90
C ASN A 74 -4.54 -29.74 2.63
N ASN A 75 -5.46 -29.32 3.52
CA ASN A 75 -5.91 -27.95 3.56
C ASN A 75 -4.77 -27.07 4.01
N TYR A 76 -4.08 -26.44 3.04
CA TYR A 76 -3.13 -25.39 3.37
C TYR A 76 -3.86 -24.28 4.12
N LEU A 77 -3.33 -23.91 5.29
CA LEU A 77 -3.80 -22.71 5.99
C LEU A 77 -3.69 -21.52 5.04
N PHE A 78 -4.66 -20.63 5.07
CA PHE A 78 -4.76 -19.47 4.17
C PHE A 78 -3.43 -18.68 4.06
N ASP A 79 -2.77 -18.41 5.18
CA ASP A 79 -1.48 -17.72 5.22
C ASP A 79 -0.37 -18.52 4.54
N HIS A 80 -0.42 -19.82 4.63
CA HIS A 80 0.60 -20.70 4.05
C HIS A 80 0.52 -20.76 2.53
N ILE A 81 -0.68 -20.75 1.96
CA ILE A 81 -0.86 -20.72 0.50
C ILE A 81 -0.34 -19.41 -0.11
N GLN A 82 -0.53 -18.28 0.57
CA GLN A 82 0.02 -16.99 0.12
C GLN A 82 1.55 -17.00 0.13
N GLU A 83 2.17 -17.55 1.16
CA GLU A 83 3.62 -17.70 1.25
C GLU A 83 4.16 -18.59 0.13
N ILE A 84 3.51 -19.74 -0.11
CA ILE A 84 3.90 -20.66 -1.19
C ILE A 84 3.81 -19.95 -2.54
N ILE A 85 2.69 -19.30 -2.87
CA ILE A 85 2.53 -18.55 -4.13
C ILE A 85 3.65 -17.52 -4.29
N THR A 86 4.05 -16.88 -3.19
CA THR A 86 5.15 -15.90 -3.19
C THR A 86 6.47 -16.51 -3.60
N ASN A 87 6.78 -17.68 -3.11
CA ASN A 87 8.05 -18.35 -3.37
C ASN A 87 8.15 -18.94 -4.77
N PHE A 88 7.01 -19.19 -5.42
CA PHE A 88 6.95 -19.84 -6.74
C PHE A 88 6.90 -18.87 -7.93
N THR A 89 6.80 -17.56 -7.70
CA THR A 89 6.77 -16.61 -8.82
C THR A 89 7.65 -15.39 -8.61
N PRO A 90 8.48 -15.01 -9.61
CA PRO A 90 9.24 -13.78 -9.59
C PRO A 90 8.42 -12.54 -9.97
N SER A 91 7.14 -12.70 -10.26
CA SER A 91 6.26 -11.64 -10.78
C SER A 91 5.72 -10.75 -9.66
N PRO A 92 5.47 -9.43 -9.91
CA PRO A 92 4.84 -8.56 -8.95
C PRO A 92 3.41 -9.02 -8.63
N ARG A 93 3.09 -9.08 -7.35
CA ARG A 93 1.82 -9.58 -6.82
C ARG A 93 1.08 -8.49 -6.07
N PHE A 94 -0.23 -8.42 -6.30
CA PHE A 94 -1.13 -7.47 -5.67
C PHE A 94 -2.31 -8.21 -5.04
N LEU A 95 -2.90 -7.62 -4.01
CA LEU A 95 -4.07 -8.13 -3.30
C LEU A 95 -5.32 -7.33 -3.63
N LEU A 96 -6.48 -7.98 -3.63
CA LEU A 96 -7.79 -7.34 -3.59
C LEU A 96 -8.45 -7.39 -2.20
N SER A 97 -7.74 -7.87 -1.18
CA SER A 97 -8.23 -7.93 0.20
C SER A 97 -7.22 -7.33 1.16
N PRO A 98 -7.65 -6.81 2.34
CA PRO A 98 -6.76 -6.16 3.30
C PRO A 98 -5.81 -7.11 4.03
N GLU A 99 -5.83 -8.39 3.72
CA GLU A 99 -5.12 -9.42 4.44
C GLU A 99 -3.62 -9.44 4.07
N ASN A 100 -2.77 -9.47 5.09
CA ASN A 100 -1.34 -9.82 5.03
C ASN A 100 -0.38 -8.93 4.19
N LEU A 101 -0.69 -7.67 3.95
CA LEU A 101 0.28 -6.74 3.35
C LEU A 101 1.53 -6.51 4.21
N SER A 102 1.41 -6.69 5.53
CA SER A 102 2.51 -6.48 6.48
C SER A 102 3.65 -7.49 6.38
N ASN A 103 3.45 -8.62 5.71
CA ASN A 103 4.45 -9.70 5.62
C ASN A 103 5.46 -9.53 4.47
N ASN A 104 5.53 -8.35 3.82
CA ASN A 104 6.42 -8.08 2.68
C ASN A 104 6.29 -9.08 1.53
N THR A 105 5.13 -9.71 1.40
CA THR A 105 4.85 -10.76 0.43
C THR A 105 4.26 -10.20 -0.87
N PHE A 106 3.44 -9.15 -0.75
CA PHE A 106 2.75 -8.51 -1.85
C PHE A 106 3.24 -7.07 -2.07
N ALA A 107 3.25 -6.64 -3.32
CA ALA A 107 3.64 -5.29 -3.70
C ALA A 107 2.62 -4.24 -3.26
N GLY A 108 1.36 -4.64 -3.10
CA GLY A 108 0.29 -3.79 -2.64
C GLY A 108 -1.10 -4.32 -2.98
N GLY A 109 -2.09 -3.47 -2.82
CA GLY A 109 -3.48 -3.76 -3.15
C GLY A 109 -4.35 -2.50 -3.08
N TYR A 110 -5.59 -2.65 -3.54
CA TYR A 110 -6.62 -1.62 -3.39
C TYR A 110 -7.78 -2.21 -2.60
N TYR A 111 -8.04 -1.64 -1.43
CA TYR A 111 -9.10 -2.13 -0.53
C TYR A 111 -9.52 -1.08 0.49
N VAL A 112 -10.65 -1.32 1.16
CA VAL A 112 -11.06 -0.55 2.33
C VAL A 112 -10.30 -1.07 3.55
N SER A 113 -9.60 -0.18 4.27
CA SER A 113 -8.92 -0.60 5.51
C SER A 113 -9.93 -0.99 6.59
N THR A 114 -9.51 -1.87 7.50
CA THR A 114 -10.33 -2.24 8.67
C THR A 114 -10.72 -1.03 9.50
N GLU A 115 -9.82 -0.06 9.65
CA GLU A 115 -10.07 1.20 10.36
C GLU A 115 -11.18 2.00 9.68
N SER A 116 -11.07 2.26 8.38
CA SER A 116 -12.09 3.00 7.61
C SER A 116 -13.45 2.29 7.61
N PHE A 117 -13.44 0.95 7.55
CA PHE A 117 -14.66 0.15 7.69
C PHE A 117 -15.30 0.31 9.08
N CYS A 118 -14.51 0.21 10.16
CA CYS A 118 -14.99 0.39 11.52
C CYS A 118 -15.54 1.80 11.75
N ASP A 119 -14.89 2.85 11.25
CA ASP A 119 -15.36 4.22 11.36
C ASP A 119 -16.72 4.41 10.67
N SER A 120 -16.88 3.87 9.47
CA SER A 120 -18.16 3.88 8.75
C SER A 120 -19.26 3.11 9.49
N LEU A 121 -18.91 1.97 10.09
CA LEU A 121 -19.85 1.19 10.91
C LEU A 121 -20.28 1.95 12.17
N LEU A 122 -19.32 2.61 12.85
CA LEU A 122 -19.60 3.42 14.03
C LEU A 122 -20.50 4.62 13.69
N GLU A 123 -20.31 5.26 12.54
CA GLU A 123 -21.18 6.32 12.06
C GLU A 123 -22.61 5.83 11.89
N ILE A 124 -22.81 4.69 11.20
CA ILE A 124 -24.13 4.07 11.02
C ILE A 124 -24.77 3.73 12.36
N LEU A 125 -24.04 3.12 13.27
CA LEU A 125 -24.51 2.80 14.62
C LEU A 125 -24.97 4.06 15.38
N ASN A 126 -24.19 5.11 15.34
CA ASN A 126 -24.54 6.39 15.99
C ASN A 126 -25.82 6.99 15.42
N ARG A 127 -26.04 6.93 14.11
CA ARG A 127 -27.29 7.38 13.47
C ARG A 127 -28.51 6.59 13.97
N ILE A 128 -28.38 5.26 14.04
CA ILE A 128 -29.46 4.38 14.56
C ILE A 128 -29.73 4.67 16.04
N LEU A 129 -28.68 4.79 16.86
CA LEU A 129 -28.82 5.09 18.30
C LEU A 129 -29.48 6.47 18.55
N ASN A 130 -29.28 7.42 17.64
CA ASN A 130 -29.93 8.73 17.66
C ASN A 130 -31.37 8.72 17.11
N GLY A 131 -31.94 7.53 16.79
CA GLY A 131 -33.32 7.35 16.40
C GLY A 131 -33.57 7.37 14.89
N GLU A 132 -32.53 7.40 14.06
CA GLU A 132 -32.69 7.25 12.62
C GLU A 132 -33.07 5.80 12.28
N GLN A 133 -34.09 5.65 11.45
CA GLN A 133 -34.55 4.33 11.05
C GLN A 133 -33.55 3.71 10.06
N ALA A 134 -33.13 2.48 10.29
CA ALA A 134 -32.14 1.78 9.45
C ALA A 134 -32.52 1.78 7.95
N ARG A 135 -33.82 1.72 7.62
CA ARG A 135 -34.31 1.78 6.22
C ARG A 135 -34.01 3.10 5.50
N ASN A 136 -33.74 4.18 6.25
CA ASN A 136 -33.44 5.51 5.68
C ASN A 136 -31.93 5.72 5.50
N ILE A 137 -31.11 4.80 6.00
CA ILE A 137 -29.65 4.83 5.84
C ILE A 137 -29.33 4.18 4.50
N PRO A 138 -28.73 4.89 3.56
CA PRO A 138 -28.34 4.29 2.28
C PRO A 138 -27.43 3.10 2.49
N GLY A 139 -27.69 2.00 1.83
CA GLY A 139 -26.72 0.91 1.73
C GLY A 139 -25.52 1.38 0.92
N GLY A 140 -24.35 0.99 1.33
CA GLY A 140 -23.11 1.36 0.62
C GLY A 140 -21.94 0.51 1.06
N VAL A 141 -20.81 0.70 0.39
CA VAL A 141 -19.54 0.11 0.79
C VAL A 141 -19.08 0.82 2.07
N GLY A 142 -18.73 0.05 3.10
CA GLY A 142 -18.26 0.58 4.37
C GLY A 142 -16.87 1.21 4.25
N GLY A 143 -16.80 2.51 3.97
CA GLY A 143 -15.57 3.28 3.87
C GLY A 143 -15.04 3.45 2.43
N GLU A 144 -14.04 4.31 2.30
CA GLU A 144 -13.36 4.55 1.02
C GLU A 144 -12.18 3.58 0.86
N GLY A 145 -12.06 3.00 -0.34
CA GLY A 145 -10.91 2.20 -0.72
C GLY A 145 -9.68 3.08 -0.96
N ASN A 146 -8.53 2.57 -0.59
CA ASN A 146 -7.24 3.22 -0.84
C ASN A 146 -6.24 2.24 -1.46
N SER A 147 -5.29 2.79 -2.20
CA SER A 147 -4.12 2.03 -2.67
C SER A 147 -3.12 1.89 -1.53
N TYR A 148 -2.85 0.64 -1.12
CA TYR A 148 -1.82 0.32 -0.14
C TYR A 148 -0.64 -0.33 -0.86
N LEU A 149 0.57 0.18 -0.66
CA LEU A 149 1.76 -0.27 -1.37
C LEU A 149 2.90 -0.58 -0.40
N CYS A 150 3.48 -1.75 -0.51
CA CYS A 150 4.65 -2.17 0.26
C CYS A 150 5.92 -1.67 -0.41
N TYR A 151 6.53 -0.61 0.14
CA TYR A 151 7.67 0.06 -0.46
C TYR A 151 8.90 -0.84 -0.69
N PRO A 152 9.33 -1.71 0.25
CA PRO A 152 10.43 -2.64 0.03
C PRO A 152 10.17 -3.60 -1.13
N VAL A 153 8.94 -4.12 -1.23
CA VAL A 153 8.56 -5.08 -2.28
C VAL A 153 8.53 -4.43 -3.65
N LEU A 154 7.97 -3.21 -3.77
CA LEU A 154 8.01 -2.46 -5.02
C LEU A 154 9.45 -2.22 -5.50
N LYS A 155 10.36 -1.91 -4.57
CA LYS A 155 11.78 -1.75 -4.90
C LYS A 155 12.42 -3.04 -5.39
N SER A 156 12.10 -4.19 -4.79
CA SER A 156 12.65 -5.49 -5.20
C SER A 156 12.29 -5.85 -6.64
N TYR A 157 11.12 -5.37 -7.13
CA TYR A 157 10.72 -5.53 -8.53
C TYR A 157 11.31 -4.48 -9.49
N ASN A 158 12.19 -3.59 -9.01
CA ASN A 158 12.77 -2.50 -9.79
C ASN A 158 11.72 -1.61 -10.49
N ILE A 159 10.55 -1.44 -9.89
CA ILE A 159 9.53 -0.52 -10.40
C ILE A 159 9.99 0.90 -10.10
N PRO A 160 10.12 1.79 -11.11
CA PRO A 160 10.55 3.16 -10.89
C PRO A 160 9.59 3.93 -9.97
N SER A 161 10.13 4.67 -9.01
CA SER A 161 9.31 5.45 -8.07
C SER A 161 8.43 6.52 -8.76
N SER A 162 8.78 6.94 -9.98
CA SER A 162 7.96 7.83 -10.79
C SER A 162 6.63 7.23 -11.27
N ARG A 163 6.46 5.91 -11.10
CA ARG A 163 5.22 5.19 -11.42
C ARG A 163 4.37 4.89 -10.20
N TYR A 164 4.84 5.30 -9.01
CA TYR A 164 4.09 5.09 -7.77
C TYR A 164 2.97 6.14 -7.69
N PRO A 165 1.72 5.75 -7.39
CA PRO A 165 0.64 6.70 -7.16
C PRO A 165 0.97 7.64 -5.99
N ASP A 166 0.70 8.93 -6.15
CA ASP A 166 0.97 9.93 -5.11
C ASP A 166 0.00 9.82 -3.92
N ASP A 167 -1.20 9.31 -4.17
CA ASP A 167 -2.31 9.13 -3.23
C ASP A 167 -2.28 7.78 -2.50
N ALA A 168 -1.30 6.92 -2.78
CA ALA A 168 -1.19 5.64 -2.13
C ALA A 168 -0.64 5.74 -0.70
N VAL A 169 -1.14 4.87 0.17
CA VAL A 169 -0.59 4.65 1.52
C VAL A 169 0.61 3.69 1.41
N TYR A 170 1.80 4.18 1.78
CA TYR A 170 3.02 3.39 1.71
C TYR A 170 3.33 2.72 3.04
N ILE A 171 3.42 1.38 3.03
CA ILE A 171 3.87 0.56 4.14
C ILE A 171 5.40 0.46 4.08
N ASP A 172 6.07 0.56 5.24
CA ASP A 172 7.53 0.44 5.40
C ASP A 172 8.34 1.39 4.50
N LYS A 173 7.77 2.55 4.16
CA LYS A 173 8.52 3.58 3.44
C LYS A 173 9.55 4.20 4.40
N PRO A 174 10.85 4.13 4.09
CA PRO A 174 11.87 4.72 4.94
C PRO A 174 11.66 6.23 5.03
N GLN A 175 11.76 6.75 6.24
CA GLN A 175 11.70 8.19 6.46
C GLN A 175 12.85 8.88 5.72
N THR A 176 12.57 9.99 5.07
CA THR A 176 13.61 10.80 4.45
C THR A 176 14.54 11.36 5.52
N PHE A 177 15.80 11.65 5.15
CA PHE A 177 16.78 12.28 6.06
C PHE A 177 16.21 13.50 6.79
N PHE A 178 15.44 14.33 6.09
CA PHE A 178 14.78 15.50 6.67
C PHE A 178 13.71 15.11 7.69
N GLN A 179 12.88 14.10 7.40
CA GLN A 179 11.86 13.62 8.34
C GLN A 179 12.48 13.01 9.59
N GLN A 180 13.59 12.29 9.44
CA GLN A 180 14.28 11.65 10.57
C GLN A 180 15.02 12.66 11.45
N HIS A 181 15.50 13.77 10.87
CA HIS A 181 16.38 14.72 11.56
C HIS A 181 15.81 16.13 11.67
N TYR A 182 14.52 16.35 11.36
CA TYR A 182 13.93 17.70 11.29
C TYR A 182 14.14 18.51 12.58
N VAL A 183 14.02 17.90 13.75
CA VAL A 183 14.23 18.56 15.04
C VAL A 183 15.69 19.04 15.18
N LYS A 184 16.65 18.19 14.81
CA LYS A 184 18.08 18.55 14.84
C LYS A 184 18.42 19.65 13.84
N ILE A 185 17.81 19.61 12.65
CA ILE A 185 17.99 20.64 11.61
C ILE A 185 17.43 21.98 12.08
N ILE A 186 16.23 21.99 12.65
CA ILE A 186 15.63 23.22 13.20
C ILE A 186 16.49 23.76 14.35
N ALA A 187 16.88 22.93 15.32
CA ALA A 187 17.68 23.34 16.45
C ALA A 187 19.04 23.93 16.03
N SER A 188 19.73 23.29 15.07
CA SER A 188 21.01 23.81 14.56
C SER A 188 20.84 25.11 13.78
N SER A 189 19.75 25.27 13.04
CA SER A 189 19.44 26.51 12.31
C SER A 189 19.16 27.66 13.27
N VAL A 190 18.38 27.44 14.34
CA VAL A 190 18.11 28.43 15.37
C VAL A 190 19.41 28.82 16.10
N PHE A 191 20.25 27.84 16.45
CA PHE A 191 21.54 28.10 17.08
C PHE A 191 22.45 28.95 16.21
N LEU A 192 22.53 28.67 14.92
CA LEU A 192 23.31 29.44 13.96
C LEU A 192 22.83 30.91 13.85
N LEU A 193 21.51 31.11 13.81
CA LEU A 193 20.91 32.45 13.79
C LEU A 193 21.25 33.25 15.04
N LEU A 194 21.19 32.64 16.23
CA LEU A 194 21.56 33.26 17.50
C LEU A 194 23.04 33.63 17.52
N LEU A 195 23.90 32.77 16.99
CA LEU A 195 25.34 33.03 16.90
C LEU A 195 25.64 34.20 15.97
N ILE A 196 24.99 34.26 14.81
CA ILE A 196 25.12 35.42 13.88
C ILE A 196 24.62 36.70 14.57
N ALA A 197 23.48 36.66 15.27
CA ALA A 197 22.96 37.81 15.99
C ALA A 197 23.93 38.30 17.08
N ALA A 198 24.55 37.40 17.84
CA ALA A 198 25.54 37.68 18.83
C ALA A 198 26.81 38.35 18.24
N ILE A 199 27.28 37.82 17.10
CA ILE A 199 28.43 38.40 16.38
C ILE A 199 28.10 39.83 15.91
N VAL A 200 26.96 40.03 15.29
CA VAL A 200 26.51 41.34 14.82
C VAL A 200 26.40 42.35 15.99
N TYR A 201 25.81 41.88 17.11
CA TYR A 201 25.70 42.68 18.33
C TYR A 201 27.08 43.07 18.90
N TYR A 202 28.02 42.14 18.95
CA TYR A 202 29.38 42.36 19.39
C TYR A 202 30.12 43.36 18.51
N ILE A 203 30.02 43.25 17.18
CA ILE A 203 30.59 44.19 16.23
C ILE A 203 30.02 45.61 16.44
N ARG A 204 28.71 45.72 16.70
CA ARG A 204 28.09 47.04 16.97
C ARG A 204 28.63 47.67 18.25
N ILE A 205 28.84 46.91 19.32
CA ILE A 205 29.45 47.41 20.55
C ILE A 205 30.87 47.90 20.31
N LEU A 206 31.69 47.09 19.63
CA LEU A 206 33.06 47.48 19.30
C LEU A 206 33.12 48.78 18.47
N ARG A 207 32.30 48.89 17.43
CA ARG A 207 32.22 50.12 16.61
C ARG A 207 31.86 51.34 17.45
N LYS A 208 30.90 51.22 18.38
CA LYS A 208 30.49 52.29 19.27
C LYS A 208 31.59 52.66 20.29
N ALA A 209 32.37 51.71 20.75
CA ALA A 209 33.50 51.95 21.62
C ALA A 209 34.66 52.69 20.88
N TYR A 210 34.95 52.23 19.66
CA TYR A 210 35.97 52.89 18.80
C TYR A 210 35.60 54.33 18.43
N SER A 211 34.34 54.63 18.07
CA SER A 211 33.91 55.97 17.75
C SER A 211 34.07 56.95 18.94
N ARG A 212 33.77 56.48 20.17
CA ARG A 212 33.97 57.29 21.40
C ARG A 212 35.43 57.57 21.71
N LEU A 213 36.33 56.64 21.39
CA LEU A 213 37.78 56.84 21.57
C LEU A 213 38.32 57.81 20.54
N SER A 214 37.82 57.85 19.29
CA SER A 214 38.23 58.77 18.28
C SER A 214 37.69 60.17 18.46
N GLU A 215 36.64 60.40 19.25
CA GLU A 215 36.14 61.74 19.62
C GLU A 215 36.84 62.35 20.86
N ALA A 216 37.64 61.57 21.60
CA ALA A 216 38.31 61.94 22.81
C ALA A 216 39.81 62.29 22.60
N VAL A 217 40.33 62.17 21.36
CA VAL A 217 41.65 62.55 20.89
C VAL A 217 41.54 63.76 19.95
#